data_09c0b2b80227a232a58670c5997d91ed
#
_entry.id   09c0b2b80227a232a58670c5997d91ed
#
_cell.length_a   1.000
_cell.length_b   1.000
_cell.length_c   1.000
_cell.angle_alpha   90.00
_cell.angle_beta   90.00
_cell.angle_gamma   90.00
#
_symmetry.space_group_name_H-M   'P 1'
#
loop_
_entity.id
_entity.type
_entity.pdbx_description
1 polymer ?
#
loop_
_entity_poly.entity_id
_entity_poly.type
_entity_poly.pdbx_seq_one_letter_code
_entity_poly.pdbx_strand_id
1 'polypeptide(L)'
;MESKGCSPTVVSYNTLINGLCKAERFSDAYSFVKEMLEKDWKPDMITYSLLMDGLCQGKKIDMALNLWRQVLVKGLEPDVTMHNILMHGLCSAGKIEDALLLYSNMKQSNCLPNLVTHNTLMDGLYKARECEMASVIWACMFKNGFQPDIISYNITLKGLCSCGRISDGIALFDDALKHGILPTSITWYILVRAVLKLGPLDSLS
;
A
#
# COMPACT_ATOMS: atom_id res chain seq x y z
N MET A 1 -15.85 15.36 -27.09
CA MET A 1 -17.09 15.11 -26.36
C MET A 1 -18.07 16.27 -26.47
N GLU A 2 -17.62 17.48 -26.38
CA GLU A 2 -18.47 18.70 -26.47
C GLU A 2 -19.18 18.85 -27.83
N SER A 3 -18.57 18.37 -28.92
CA SER A 3 -19.18 18.38 -30.26
C SER A 3 -20.42 17.49 -30.43
N LYS A 4 -20.75 16.66 -29.45
CA LYS A 4 -21.93 15.76 -29.43
C LYS A 4 -22.95 16.07 -28.33
N GLY A 5 -22.87 17.27 -27.70
CA GLY A 5 -23.84 17.70 -26.69
C GLY A 5 -23.73 16.98 -25.33
N CYS A 6 -22.63 16.26 -25.08
CA CYS A 6 -22.36 15.63 -23.77
C CYS A 6 -21.39 16.51 -23.00
N SER A 7 -21.86 17.15 -21.93
CA SER A 7 -20.99 17.88 -21.01
C SER A 7 -20.16 16.91 -20.18
N PRO A 8 -18.82 17.07 -20.12
CA PRO A 8 -17.99 16.27 -19.23
C PRO A 8 -18.39 16.50 -17.77
N THR A 9 -18.26 15.45 -16.95
CA THR A 9 -18.49 15.50 -15.50
C THR A 9 -17.18 15.18 -14.77
N VAL A 10 -17.11 15.38 -13.44
CA VAL A 10 -15.97 14.94 -12.61
C VAL A 10 -15.66 13.47 -12.84
N VAL A 11 -16.69 12.63 -12.99
CA VAL A 11 -16.51 11.18 -13.27
C VAL A 11 -15.84 10.96 -14.63
N SER A 12 -16.17 11.75 -15.66
CA SER A 12 -15.54 11.67 -16.98
C SER A 12 -14.06 12.02 -16.91
N TYR A 13 -13.72 13.09 -16.18
CA TYR A 13 -12.33 13.48 -15.96
C TYR A 13 -11.57 12.43 -15.15
N ASN A 14 -12.13 11.92 -14.05
CA ASN A 14 -11.52 10.88 -13.24
C ASN A 14 -11.24 9.60 -14.05
N THR A 15 -12.15 9.22 -14.95
CA THR A 15 -11.95 8.07 -15.85
C THR A 15 -10.79 8.29 -16.82
N LEU A 16 -10.68 9.49 -17.40
CA LEU A 16 -9.57 9.84 -18.30
C LEU A 16 -8.25 9.92 -17.55
N ILE A 17 -8.21 10.57 -16.39
CA ILE A 17 -7.02 10.67 -15.54
C ILE A 17 -6.51 9.27 -15.17
N ASN A 18 -7.41 8.37 -14.72
CA ASN A 18 -7.04 6.98 -14.41
C ASN A 18 -6.48 6.25 -15.64
N GLY A 19 -7.12 6.39 -16.80
CA GLY A 19 -6.63 5.80 -18.05
C GLY A 19 -5.25 6.32 -18.47
N LEU A 20 -5.00 7.63 -18.33
CA LEU A 20 -3.72 8.25 -18.61
C LEU A 20 -2.63 7.82 -17.63
N CYS A 21 -2.94 7.71 -16.34
CA CYS A 21 -2.03 7.19 -15.33
C CYS A 21 -1.61 5.75 -15.63
N LYS A 22 -2.57 4.89 -16.00
CA LYS A 22 -2.28 3.49 -16.42
C LYS A 22 -1.42 3.41 -17.68
N ALA A 23 -1.51 4.41 -18.57
CA ALA A 23 -0.67 4.54 -19.76
C ALA A 23 0.66 5.28 -19.48
N GLU A 24 0.99 5.55 -18.21
CA GLU A 24 2.17 6.30 -17.75
C GLU A 24 2.28 7.73 -18.34
N ARG A 25 1.18 8.28 -18.83
CA ARG A 25 1.09 9.64 -19.40
C ARG A 25 0.76 10.67 -18.31
N PHE A 26 1.63 10.81 -17.32
CA PHE A 26 1.39 11.63 -16.12
C PHE A 26 1.24 13.12 -16.43
N SER A 27 2.01 13.65 -17.39
CA SER A 27 1.90 15.06 -17.81
C SER A 27 0.51 15.38 -18.37
N ASP A 28 -0.05 14.45 -19.14
CA ASP A 28 -1.39 14.62 -19.71
C ASP A 28 -2.45 14.49 -18.60
N ALA A 29 -2.28 13.56 -17.65
CA ALA A 29 -3.16 13.44 -16.48
C ALA A 29 -3.20 14.75 -15.67
N TYR A 30 -2.06 15.39 -15.44
CA TYR A 30 -1.98 16.70 -14.78
C TYR A 30 -2.65 17.82 -15.61
N SER A 31 -2.54 17.77 -16.94
CA SER A 31 -3.21 18.74 -17.82
C SER A 31 -4.73 18.66 -17.70
N PHE A 32 -5.27 17.43 -17.56
CA PHE A 32 -6.71 17.24 -17.31
C PHE A 32 -7.15 17.77 -15.94
N VAL A 33 -6.33 17.65 -14.89
CA VAL A 33 -6.63 18.28 -13.60
C VAL A 33 -6.63 19.81 -13.71
N LYS A 34 -5.73 20.39 -14.51
CA LYS A 34 -5.75 21.83 -14.81
C LYS A 34 -7.02 22.24 -15.57
N GLU A 35 -7.37 21.49 -16.60
CA GLU A 35 -8.58 21.73 -17.40
C GLU A 35 -9.85 21.66 -16.53
N MET A 36 -9.91 20.72 -15.57
CA MET A 36 -11.00 20.67 -14.59
C MET A 36 -11.14 21.99 -13.84
N LEU A 37 -10.02 22.54 -13.35
CA LEU A 37 -10.00 23.79 -12.59
C LEU A 37 -10.39 25.01 -13.47
N GLU A 38 -9.95 25.05 -14.73
CA GLU A 38 -10.29 26.10 -15.69
C GLU A 38 -11.78 26.10 -16.08
N LYS A 39 -12.42 24.93 -16.00
CA LYS A 39 -13.86 24.76 -16.26
C LYS A 39 -14.73 24.76 -15.00
N ASP A 40 -14.22 25.26 -13.89
CA ASP A 40 -14.88 25.29 -12.57
C ASP A 40 -15.28 23.90 -12.01
N TRP A 41 -14.74 22.82 -12.56
CA TRP A 41 -14.84 21.49 -11.97
C TRP A 41 -13.77 21.33 -10.89
N LYS A 42 -14.21 21.24 -9.63
CA LYS A 42 -13.27 21.07 -8.51
C LYS A 42 -12.78 19.61 -8.45
N PRO A 43 -11.47 19.35 -8.61
CA PRO A 43 -10.93 18.02 -8.32
C PRO A 43 -11.24 17.63 -6.88
N ASP A 44 -11.79 16.44 -6.72
CA ASP A 44 -12.14 15.86 -5.42
C ASP A 44 -11.02 14.92 -4.90
N MET A 45 -11.22 14.35 -3.72
CA MET A 45 -10.26 13.41 -3.14
C MET A 45 -10.05 12.18 -4.04
N ILE A 46 -11.09 11.76 -4.78
CA ILE A 46 -10.97 10.64 -5.73
C ILE A 46 -10.01 11.00 -6.86
N THR A 47 -10.13 12.23 -7.42
CA THR A 47 -9.23 12.73 -8.47
C THR A 47 -7.77 12.68 -8.02
N TYR A 48 -7.49 13.19 -6.82
CA TYR A 48 -6.14 13.21 -6.26
C TYR A 48 -5.62 11.80 -5.92
N SER A 49 -6.48 10.92 -5.41
CA SER A 49 -6.12 9.53 -5.11
C SER A 49 -5.78 8.74 -6.37
N LEU A 50 -6.53 8.90 -7.46
CA LEU A 50 -6.24 8.28 -8.75
C LEU A 50 -4.90 8.72 -9.31
N LEU A 51 -4.62 10.03 -9.26
CA LEU A 51 -3.34 10.56 -9.73
C LEU A 51 -2.18 10.11 -8.85
N MET A 52 -2.38 10.08 -7.52
CA MET A 52 -1.41 9.58 -6.56
C MET A 52 -1.07 8.10 -6.81
N ASP A 53 -2.10 7.26 -6.99
CA ASP A 53 -1.94 5.83 -7.26
C ASP A 53 -1.15 5.60 -8.56
N GLY A 54 -1.54 6.30 -9.64
CA GLY A 54 -0.82 6.22 -10.90
C GLY A 54 0.66 6.62 -10.78
N LEU A 55 0.96 7.71 -10.07
CA LEU A 55 2.34 8.17 -9.83
C LEU A 55 3.15 7.14 -9.02
N CYS A 56 2.55 6.55 -7.99
CA CYS A 56 3.18 5.52 -7.18
C CYS A 56 3.46 4.25 -7.99
N GLN A 57 2.49 3.78 -8.79
CA GLN A 57 2.66 2.62 -9.68
C GLN A 57 3.73 2.88 -10.76
N GLY A 58 3.75 4.09 -11.33
CA GLY A 58 4.76 4.53 -12.29
C GLY A 58 6.13 4.88 -11.67
N LYS A 59 6.34 4.59 -10.38
CA LYS A 59 7.58 4.87 -9.63
C LYS A 59 7.99 6.35 -9.63
N LYS A 60 7.04 7.26 -9.80
CA LYS A 60 7.25 8.72 -9.77
C LYS A 60 7.03 9.29 -8.36
N ILE A 61 7.74 8.72 -7.38
CA ILE A 61 7.49 9.00 -5.96
C ILE A 61 7.67 10.48 -5.59
N ASP A 62 8.62 11.17 -6.21
CA ASP A 62 8.85 12.59 -5.92
C ASP A 62 7.69 13.46 -6.43
N MET A 63 7.06 13.08 -7.56
CA MET A 63 5.85 13.72 -8.04
C MET A 63 4.65 13.41 -7.12
N ALA A 64 4.56 12.19 -6.61
CA ALA A 64 3.54 11.79 -5.64
C ALA A 64 3.66 12.60 -4.33
N LEU A 65 4.86 12.79 -3.81
CA LEU A 65 5.14 13.63 -2.63
C LEU A 65 4.80 15.09 -2.88
N ASN A 66 5.08 15.62 -4.07
CA ASN A 66 4.69 16.98 -4.43
C ASN A 66 3.16 17.11 -4.50
N LEU A 67 2.46 16.13 -5.06
CA LEU A 67 1.00 16.09 -5.09
C LEU A 67 0.42 16.05 -3.66
N TRP A 68 0.99 15.23 -2.79
CA TRP A 68 0.62 15.16 -1.38
C TRP A 68 0.69 16.54 -0.69
N ARG A 69 1.82 17.24 -0.86
CA ARG A 69 1.98 18.60 -0.31
C ARG A 69 0.94 19.58 -0.87
N GLN A 70 0.64 19.49 -2.17
CA GLN A 70 -0.38 20.33 -2.80
C GLN A 70 -1.78 20.08 -2.21
N VAL A 71 -2.13 18.84 -1.94
CA VAL A 71 -3.41 18.45 -1.31
C VAL A 71 -3.52 19.10 0.08
N LEU A 72 -2.45 19.00 0.89
CA LEU A 72 -2.41 19.59 2.23
C LEU A 72 -2.49 21.13 2.19
N VAL A 73 -1.73 21.77 1.29
CA VAL A 73 -1.75 23.25 1.13
C VAL A 73 -3.13 23.76 0.71
N LYS A 74 -3.89 22.98 -0.04
CA LYS A 74 -5.29 23.31 -0.40
C LYS A 74 -6.28 23.12 0.75
N GLY A 75 -5.82 22.70 1.93
CA GLY A 75 -6.67 22.43 3.09
C GLY A 75 -7.54 21.19 2.93
N LEU A 76 -7.22 20.30 1.99
CA LEU A 76 -7.89 19.02 1.87
C LEU A 76 -7.32 18.04 2.91
N GLU A 77 -8.19 17.24 3.50
CA GLU A 77 -7.79 16.22 4.48
C GLU A 77 -7.68 14.86 3.78
N PRO A 78 -6.46 14.33 3.59
CA PRO A 78 -6.28 13.00 2.99
C PRO A 78 -6.95 11.92 3.84
N ASP A 79 -7.71 11.05 3.20
CA ASP A 79 -8.33 9.90 3.84
C ASP A 79 -7.34 8.73 4.02
N VAL A 80 -7.79 7.67 4.69
CA VAL A 80 -6.99 6.44 4.91
C VAL A 80 -6.54 5.82 3.58
N THR A 81 -7.36 5.91 2.54
CA THR A 81 -7.06 5.36 1.21
C THR A 81 -5.87 6.08 0.60
N MET A 82 -5.87 7.41 0.62
CA MET A 82 -4.78 8.22 0.07
C MET A 82 -3.47 8.03 0.86
N HIS A 83 -3.55 7.89 2.19
CA HIS A 83 -2.40 7.53 3.03
C HIS A 83 -1.83 6.16 2.64
N ASN A 84 -2.69 5.14 2.46
CA ASN A 84 -2.25 3.79 2.10
C ASN A 84 -1.62 3.75 0.70
N ILE A 85 -2.14 4.50 -0.27
CA ILE A 85 -1.57 4.63 -1.61
C ILE A 85 -0.15 5.22 -1.52
N LEU A 86 0.01 6.35 -0.83
CA LEU A 86 1.34 6.98 -0.69
C LEU A 86 2.31 6.08 0.09
N MET A 87 1.85 5.45 1.17
CA MET A 87 2.64 4.50 1.96
C MET A 87 3.15 3.33 1.12
N HIS A 88 2.28 2.74 0.29
CA HIS A 88 2.66 1.69 -0.65
C HIS A 88 3.71 2.20 -1.66
N GLY A 89 3.53 3.40 -2.19
CA GLY A 89 4.49 4.04 -3.09
C GLY A 89 5.86 4.26 -2.44
N LEU A 90 5.89 4.79 -1.21
CA LEU A 90 7.12 5.00 -0.42
C LEU A 90 7.84 3.68 -0.15
N CYS A 91 7.12 2.65 0.33
CA CYS A 91 7.68 1.32 0.55
C CYS A 91 8.26 0.72 -0.73
N SER A 92 7.55 0.86 -1.86
CA SER A 92 7.99 0.35 -3.16
C SER A 92 9.21 1.08 -3.71
N ALA A 93 9.40 2.35 -3.33
CA ALA A 93 10.57 3.16 -3.67
C ALA A 93 11.74 2.99 -2.67
N GLY A 94 11.60 2.13 -1.65
CA GLY A 94 12.61 1.93 -0.60
C GLY A 94 12.71 3.08 0.42
N LYS A 95 11.78 4.05 0.40
CA LYS A 95 11.72 5.18 1.33
C LYS A 95 10.98 4.78 2.62
N ILE A 96 11.57 3.83 3.35
CA ILE A 96 10.92 3.21 4.52
C ILE A 96 10.74 4.20 5.67
N GLU A 97 11.71 5.07 5.91
CA GLU A 97 11.66 6.09 6.96
C GLU A 97 10.49 7.07 6.72
N ASP A 98 10.31 7.50 5.46
CA ASP A 98 9.18 8.36 5.07
C ASP A 98 7.83 7.64 5.27
N ALA A 99 7.76 6.34 4.98
CA ALA A 99 6.56 5.52 5.20
C ALA A 99 6.22 5.38 6.69
N LEU A 100 7.23 5.18 7.56
CA LEU A 100 7.06 5.14 9.01
C LEU A 100 6.64 6.51 9.57
N LEU A 101 7.20 7.59 9.06
CA LEU A 101 6.80 8.94 9.43
C LEU A 101 5.33 9.20 9.02
N LEU A 102 4.94 8.80 7.80
CA LEU A 102 3.56 8.91 7.33
C LEU A 102 2.60 8.13 8.25
N TYR A 103 2.96 6.90 8.63
CA TYR A 103 2.19 6.08 9.57
C TYR A 103 2.02 6.73 10.95
N SER A 104 3.09 7.33 11.49
CA SER A 104 3.02 8.02 12.79
C SER A 104 2.15 9.28 12.72
N ASN A 105 2.20 10.02 11.60
CA ASN A 105 1.38 11.21 11.38
C ASN A 105 -0.11 10.90 11.24
N MET A 106 -0.49 9.73 10.69
CA MET A 106 -1.89 9.30 10.63
C MET A 106 -2.55 9.31 12.02
N LYS A 107 -1.83 8.85 13.05
CA LYS A 107 -2.33 8.82 14.44
C LYS A 107 -2.55 10.21 15.03
N GLN A 108 -1.77 11.20 14.58
CA GLN A 108 -1.86 12.58 15.06
C GLN A 108 -2.95 13.38 14.33
N SER A 109 -3.25 13.03 13.07
CA SER A 109 -4.20 13.73 12.20
C SER A 109 -5.62 13.16 12.24
N ASN A 110 -5.97 12.38 13.27
CA ASN A 110 -7.27 11.71 13.42
C ASN A 110 -7.65 10.77 12.24
N CYS A 111 -6.68 10.43 11.40
CA CYS A 111 -6.82 9.47 10.31
C CYS A 111 -6.23 8.13 10.75
N LEU A 112 -7.01 7.34 11.50
CA LEU A 112 -6.51 6.13 12.16
C LEU A 112 -6.08 5.06 11.14
N PRO A 113 -4.86 4.47 11.29
CA PRO A 113 -4.43 3.32 10.52
C PRO A 113 -5.43 2.17 10.63
N ASN A 114 -5.69 1.49 9.52
CA ASN A 114 -6.54 0.29 9.46
C ASN A 114 -5.69 -0.97 9.17
N LEU A 115 -6.34 -2.12 9.00
CA LEU A 115 -5.66 -3.39 8.71
C LEU A 115 -4.84 -3.30 7.41
N VAL A 116 -5.35 -2.62 6.37
CA VAL A 116 -4.63 -2.41 5.11
C VAL A 116 -3.36 -1.58 5.34
N THR A 117 -3.43 -0.54 6.19
CA THR A 117 -2.27 0.28 6.55
C THR A 117 -1.16 -0.56 7.17
N HIS A 118 -1.50 -1.40 8.16
CA HIS A 118 -0.52 -2.28 8.82
C HIS A 118 0.07 -3.28 7.83
N ASN A 119 -0.77 -3.91 7.00
CA ASN A 119 -0.34 -4.88 6.00
C ASN A 119 0.61 -4.24 4.96
N THR A 120 0.29 -3.04 4.48
CA THR A 120 1.13 -2.29 3.52
C THR A 120 2.50 -1.98 4.11
N LEU A 121 2.53 -1.51 5.35
CA LEU A 121 3.79 -1.16 6.01
C LEU A 121 4.63 -2.40 6.33
N MET A 122 4.02 -3.48 6.80
CA MET A 122 4.73 -4.75 7.04
C MET A 122 5.33 -5.32 5.76
N ASP A 123 4.58 -5.36 4.65
CA ASP A 123 5.10 -5.84 3.35
C ASP A 123 6.31 -5.01 2.89
N GLY A 124 6.23 -3.68 3.06
CA GLY A 124 7.34 -2.77 2.76
C GLY A 124 8.57 -3.03 3.61
N LEU A 125 8.39 -3.16 4.93
CA LEU A 125 9.46 -3.44 5.89
C LEU A 125 10.16 -4.77 5.60
N TYR A 126 9.39 -5.84 5.36
CA TYR A 126 9.98 -7.15 5.00
C TYR A 126 10.76 -7.11 3.68
N LYS A 127 10.28 -6.36 2.67
CA LYS A 127 11.02 -6.16 1.41
C LYS A 127 12.33 -5.41 1.63
N ALA A 128 12.35 -4.47 2.56
CA ALA A 128 13.54 -3.72 2.97
C ALA A 128 14.46 -4.51 3.93
N ARG A 129 14.12 -5.73 4.30
CA ARG A 129 14.83 -6.54 5.28
C ARG A 129 14.77 -6.04 6.74
N GLU A 130 13.86 -5.11 7.03
CA GLU A 130 13.60 -4.55 8.36
C GLU A 130 12.66 -5.46 9.17
N CYS A 131 13.10 -6.71 9.41
CA CYS A 131 12.26 -7.77 9.96
C CYS A 131 11.82 -7.50 11.41
N GLU A 132 12.67 -6.85 12.21
CA GLU A 132 12.35 -6.50 13.59
C GLU A 132 11.27 -5.41 13.64
N MET A 133 11.40 -4.39 12.80
CA MET A 133 10.40 -3.34 12.71
C MET A 133 9.06 -3.87 12.20
N ALA A 134 9.07 -4.80 11.23
CA ALA A 134 7.86 -5.49 10.78
C ALA A 134 7.17 -6.25 11.93
N SER A 135 7.94 -6.88 12.82
CA SER A 135 7.40 -7.55 14.02
C SER A 135 6.77 -6.55 15.01
N VAL A 136 7.33 -5.34 15.11
CA VAL A 136 6.73 -4.26 15.92
C VAL A 136 5.39 -3.83 15.33
N ILE A 137 5.30 -3.67 14.01
CA ILE A 137 4.03 -3.30 13.35
C ILE A 137 2.98 -4.41 13.49
N TRP A 138 3.39 -5.69 13.40
CA TRP A 138 2.54 -6.83 13.71
C TRP A 138 1.95 -6.74 15.12
N ALA A 139 2.78 -6.48 16.14
CA ALA A 139 2.32 -6.31 17.52
C ALA A 139 1.42 -5.07 17.68
N CYS A 140 1.72 -3.96 16.99
CA CYS A 140 0.89 -2.76 16.98
C CYS A 140 -0.51 -3.01 16.43
N MET A 141 -0.65 -3.91 15.45
CA MET A 141 -1.95 -4.30 14.87
C MET A 141 -2.88 -4.88 15.96
N PHE A 142 -2.39 -5.82 16.76
CA PHE A 142 -3.15 -6.37 17.89
C PHE A 142 -3.45 -5.33 18.95
N LYS A 143 -2.48 -4.49 19.31
CA LYS A 143 -2.65 -3.41 20.29
C LYS A 143 -3.73 -2.41 19.86
N ASN A 144 -3.92 -2.23 18.56
CA ASN A 144 -4.96 -1.37 17.99
C ASN A 144 -6.30 -2.11 17.81
N GLY A 145 -6.43 -3.36 18.29
CA GLY A 145 -7.66 -4.15 18.25
C GLY A 145 -7.96 -4.85 16.94
N PHE A 146 -7.01 -4.86 15.99
CA PHE A 146 -7.19 -5.57 14.73
C PHE A 146 -6.82 -7.04 14.86
N GLN A 147 -7.66 -7.91 14.32
CA GLN A 147 -7.34 -9.33 14.15
C GLN A 147 -6.70 -9.53 12.78
N PRO A 148 -5.52 -10.20 12.70
CA PRO A 148 -4.90 -10.54 11.44
C PRO A 148 -5.81 -11.40 10.58
N ASP A 149 -5.86 -11.12 9.30
CA ASP A 149 -6.52 -11.94 8.30
C ASP A 149 -5.50 -12.82 7.54
N ILE A 150 -5.98 -13.63 6.61
CA ILE A 150 -5.10 -14.50 5.79
C ILE A 150 -4.05 -13.68 5.01
N ILE A 151 -4.35 -12.43 4.66
CA ILE A 151 -3.42 -11.54 3.97
C ILE A 151 -2.29 -11.15 4.91
N SER A 152 -2.62 -10.74 6.14
CA SER A 152 -1.66 -10.40 7.19
C SER A 152 -0.71 -11.57 7.49
N TYR A 153 -1.26 -12.78 7.66
CA TYR A 153 -0.47 -13.98 7.89
C TYR A 153 0.44 -14.30 6.69
N ASN A 154 -0.05 -14.21 5.46
CA ASN A 154 0.75 -14.48 4.26
C ASN A 154 1.89 -13.47 4.07
N ILE A 155 1.66 -12.18 4.34
CA ILE A 155 2.69 -11.13 4.29
C ILE A 155 3.79 -11.46 5.29
N THR A 156 3.42 -11.74 6.55
CA THR A 156 4.37 -12.00 7.64
C THR A 156 5.13 -13.31 7.42
N LEU A 157 4.44 -14.37 7.01
CA LEU A 157 5.04 -15.66 6.69
C LEU A 157 6.08 -15.54 5.56
N LYS A 158 5.71 -14.87 4.46
CA LYS A 158 6.61 -14.59 3.34
C LYS A 158 7.81 -13.76 3.77
N GLY A 159 7.57 -12.76 4.61
CA GLY A 159 8.59 -11.89 5.15
C GLY A 159 9.60 -12.65 6.01
N LEU A 160 9.14 -13.40 6.99
CA LEU A 160 9.98 -14.22 7.87
C LEU A 160 10.82 -15.23 7.07
N CYS A 161 10.21 -15.94 6.12
CA CYS A 161 10.92 -16.85 5.24
C CYS A 161 12.00 -16.15 4.39
N SER A 162 11.72 -14.93 3.93
CA SER A 162 12.69 -14.13 3.16
C SER A 162 13.86 -13.63 4.00
N CYS A 163 13.63 -13.41 5.29
CA CYS A 163 14.66 -13.04 6.26
C CYS A 163 15.44 -14.23 6.84
N GLY A 164 15.14 -15.46 6.41
CA GLY A 164 15.77 -16.67 6.95
C GLY A 164 15.22 -17.14 8.31
N ARG A 165 14.16 -16.50 8.82
CA ARG A 165 13.51 -16.83 10.09
C ARG A 165 12.43 -17.91 9.90
N ILE A 166 12.83 -19.06 9.38
CA ILE A 166 11.89 -20.13 8.98
C ILE A 166 11.16 -20.73 10.18
N SER A 167 11.87 -20.91 11.31
CA SER A 167 11.26 -21.43 12.55
C SER A 167 10.12 -20.54 13.03
N ASP A 168 10.30 -19.21 12.96
CA ASP A 168 9.26 -18.24 13.33
C ASP A 168 8.10 -18.29 12.33
N GLY A 169 8.41 -18.50 11.04
CA GLY A 169 7.38 -18.70 10.02
C GLY A 169 6.52 -19.94 10.26
N ILE A 170 7.12 -21.06 10.69
CA ILE A 170 6.38 -22.28 11.05
C ILE A 170 5.51 -22.03 12.28
N ALA A 171 6.04 -21.39 13.32
CA ALA A 171 5.28 -21.06 14.52
C ALA A 171 4.09 -20.13 14.19
N LEU A 172 4.29 -19.15 13.29
CA LEU A 172 3.23 -18.26 12.81
C LEU A 172 2.14 -19.03 12.03
N PHE A 173 2.55 -20.02 11.22
CA PHE A 173 1.61 -20.86 10.48
C PHE A 173 0.74 -21.69 11.42
N ASP A 174 1.34 -22.30 12.45
CA ASP A 174 0.62 -23.04 13.49
C ASP A 174 -0.33 -22.13 14.27
N ASP A 175 0.08 -20.91 14.56
CA ASP A 175 -0.76 -19.89 15.20
C ASP A 175 -1.98 -19.54 14.34
N ALA A 176 -1.80 -19.33 13.03
CA ALA A 176 -2.89 -19.10 12.09
C ALA A 176 -3.94 -20.21 12.11
N LEU A 177 -3.48 -21.47 12.10
CA LEU A 177 -4.38 -22.63 12.17
C LEU A 177 -5.16 -22.69 13.48
N LYS A 178 -4.52 -22.38 14.62
CA LYS A 178 -5.19 -22.32 15.93
C LYS A 178 -6.27 -21.25 15.99
N HIS A 179 -6.09 -20.15 15.25
CA HIS A 179 -7.10 -19.09 15.12
C HIS A 179 -8.13 -19.35 14.02
N GLY A 180 -8.13 -20.54 13.41
CA GLY A 180 -9.07 -20.93 12.37
C GLY A 180 -8.83 -20.27 11.00
N ILE A 181 -7.66 -19.68 10.78
CA ILE A 181 -7.27 -19.10 9.50
C ILE A 181 -6.81 -20.23 8.58
N LEU A 182 -7.61 -20.53 7.56
CA LEU A 182 -7.32 -21.62 6.63
C LEU A 182 -6.28 -21.21 5.58
N PRO A 183 -5.26 -22.07 5.33
CA PRO A 183 -4.26 -21.81 4.30
C PRO A 183 -4.89 -21.71 2.90
N THR A 184 -4.38 -20.79 2.11
CA THR A 184 -4.72 -20.63 0.70
C THR A 184 -3.62 -21.23 -0.20
N SER A 185 -3.85 -21.26 -1.51
CA SER A 185 -2.81 -21.63 -2.49
C SER A 185 -1.55 -20.73 -2.37
N ILE A 186 -1.74 -19.47 -2.01
CA ILE A 186 -0.63 -18.53 -1.76
C ILE A 186 0.17 -18.95 -0.54
N THR A 187 -0.48 -19.34 0.55
CA THR A 187 0.16 -19.83 1.78
C THR A 187 1.04 -21.04 1.48
N TRP A 188 0.49 -22.03 0.79
CA TRP A 188 1.24 -23.23 0.38
C TRP A 188 2.40 -22.90 -0.54
N TYR A 189 2.23 -22.00 -1.50
CA TYR A 189 3.31 -21.57 -2.37
C TYR A 189 4.47 -20.92 -1.58
N ILE A 190 4.17 -20.09 -0.57
CA ILE A 190 5.18 -19.46 0.29
C ILE A 190 5.97 -20.54 1.05
N LEU A 191 5.27 -21.50 1.68
CA LEU A 191 5.89 -22.58 2.47
C LEU A 191 6.76 -23.48 1.61
N VAL A 192 6.24 -23.99 0.49
CA VAL A 192 7.00 -24.85 -0.42
C VAL A 192 8.27 -24.14 -0.92
N ARG A 193 8.14 -22.88 -1.31
CA ARG A 193 9.29 -22.10 -1.77
C ARG A 193 10.34 -21.86 -0.67
N ALA A 194 9.91 -21.69 0.58
CA ALA A 194 10.81 -21.52 1.72
C ALA A 194 11.60 -22.81 1.98
N VAL A 195 10.93 -23.98 1.95
CA VAL A 195 11.56 -25.30 2.14
C VAL A 195 12.55 -25.60 1.02
N LEU A 196 12.17 -25.37 -0.24
CA LEU A 196 13.04 -25.63 -1.39
C LEU A 196 14.30 -24.75 -1.42
N LYS A 197 14.28 -23.58 -0.82
CA LYS A 197 15.46 -22.71 -0.69
C LYS A 197 16.47 -23.20 0.34
N LEU A 198 16.05 -24.03 1.29
CA LEU A 198 16.92 -24.59 2.34
C LEU A 198 17.65 -25.85 1.90
N GLY A 199 17.40 -26.41 0.70
CA GLY A 199 17.91 -27.72 0.27
C GLY A 199 17.18 -28.90 0.92
N PRO A 200 17.55 -30.13 0.60
CA PRO A 200 16.90 -31.32 1.15
C PRO A 200 17.04 -31.39 2.67
N LEU A 201 16.02 -31.97 3.32
CA LEU A 201 15.80 -32.08 4.77
C LEU A 201 16.87 -32.96 5.50
N ASP A 202 18.14 -32.83 5.20
CA ASP A 202 19.20 -33.67 5.77
C ASP A 202 19.71 -33.21 7.15
N SER A 203 18.99 -32.35 7.86
CA SER A 203 19.41 -31.85 9.18
C SER A 203 18.34 -31.93 10.27
N LEU A 204 17.36 -32.84 10.14
CA LEU A 204 16.44 -33.22 11.22
C LEU A 204 16.67 -34.68 11.61
N SER A 205 17.83 -34.95 12.20
CA SER A 205 18.10 -36.15 13.00
C SER A 205 18.53 -35.76 14.40
#